data_2986a516b35fe796947c698211e7efeb
#
_entry.id   2986a516b35fe796947c698211e7efeb
#
_cell.length_a   1.000
_cell.length_b   1.000
_cell.length_c   1.000
_cell.angle_alpha   90.00
_cell.angle_beta   90.00
_cell.angle_gamma   90.00
#
_symmetry.space_group_name_H-M   'P 1'
#
loop_
_entity.id
_entity.type
_entity.pdbx_description
1 polymer ?
#
loop_
_entity_poly.entity_id
_entity_poly.type
_entity_poly.pdbx_seq_one_letter_code
_entity_poly.pdbx_strand_id
1 'polypeptide(L)'
;MVSETSLTATDTSGLMDGKAFRESLKKYKPTVYVDGQLIESVVDAPSLQPGINAMAVTYDFAHDPAMAPLMLAKQTTSGKTVNRMLHIDESAGDLLNKLEAVRVLCQETGCAQRYLAHDALGGILQAVSKIDDAKGSTEYTAKFSAYLQHVQDKDLTLGIAMTDAKGDRSKRPNQQLNQDVYVHLVERNAKGIVISGTKAIVTGAPYVHEFLVMPSRNMREDDADFAVCCAVPVDAPGVTIVSRAAGRPGEKPEHGSPLFSRKYGQSTGVVIFDKVFVPWDRVFLSGEWEFSGDVTYNYATHHRHSCIGARAVGARLNLTTCAR
;
A
#
# COMPACT_ATOMS: atom_id res chain seq x y z
N MET A 1 -10.89 8.56 -33.04
CA MET A 1 -9.59 9.25 -33.10
C MET A 1 -9.43 9.97 -31.77
N VAL A 2 -8.73 9.35 -30.83
CA VAL A 2 -8.36 9.98 -29.55
C VAL A 2 -7.10 10.76 -29.86
N SER A 3 -7.11 12.07 -29.62
CA SER A 3 -5.99 12.97 -29.79
C SER A 3 -4.77 12.44 -29.03
N GLU A 4 -3.74 12.01 -29.75
CA GLU A 4 -2.40 11.80 -29.20
C GLU A 4 -1.85 13.18 -28.78
N THR A 5 -2.06 13.52 -27.52
CA THR A 5 -1.25 14.55 -26.89
C THR A 5 0.12 13.92 -26.66
N SER A 6 1.08 14.20 -27.56
CA SER A 6 2.48 13.78 -27.41
C SER A 6 2.97 14.30 -26.05
N LEU A 7 3.22 13.41 -25.11
CA LEU A 7 3.97 13.73 -23.90
C LEU A 7 5.40 14.09 -24.36
N THR A 8 5.68 15.38 -24.50
CA THR A 8 7.03 15.93 -24.57
C THR A 8 7.82 15.42 -23.38
N ALA A 9 9.14 15.19 -23.56
CA ALA A 9 10.10 14.63 -22.63
C ALA A 9 9.63 14.74 -21.17
N THR A 10 9.21 13.61 -20.60
CA THR A 10 8.58 13.55 -19.29
C THR A 10 9.63 13.86 -18.24
N ASP A 11 9.47 14.97 -17.53
CA ASP A 11 10.33 15.31 -16.41
C ASP A 11 10.13 14.27 -15.30
N THR A 12 11.10 13.39 -15.13
CA THR A 12 11.18 12.39 -14.07
C THR A 12 12.05 12.87 -12.90
N SER A 13 12.46 14.14 -12.90
CA SER A 13 13.23 14.72 -11.81
C SER A 13 12.42 14.63 -10.50
N GLY A 14 13.00 14.01 -9.50
CA GLY A 14 12.34 13.77 -8.21
C GLY A 14 11.66 12.40 -8.06
N LEU A 15 11.51 11.61 -9.14
CA LEU A 15 11.02 10.23 -9.04
C LEU A 15 12.19 9.25 -8.83
N MET A 16 11.97 8.25 -7.99
CA MET A 16 12.95 7.20 -7.77
C MET A 16 12.99 6.21 -8.94
N ASP A 17 14.17 5.70 -9.26
CA ASP A 17 14.36 4.44 -9.97
C ASP A 17 14.45 3.27 -8.97
N GLY A 18 14.55 2.04 -9.44
CA GLY A 18 14.65 0.86 -8.56
C GLY A 18 15.91 0.84 -7.70
N LYS A 19 17.01 1.51 -8.12
CA LYS A 19 18.21 1.69 -7.31
C LYS A 19 17.94 2.67 -6.18
N ALA A 20 17.38 3.83 -6.48
CA ALA A 20 17.03 4.84 -5.50
C ALA A 20 16.00 4.31 -4.48
N PHE A 21 15.02 3.51 -4.93
CA PHE A 21 14.09 2.81 -4.05
C PHE A 21 14.83 1.92 -3.04
N ARG A 22 15.78 1.07 -3.48
CA ARG A 22 16.57 0.22 -2.58
C ARG A 22 17.38 1.05 -1.58
N GLU A 23 18.03 2.12 -2.05
CA GLU A 23 18.77 3.03 -1.17
C GLU A 23 17.83 3.77 -0.19
N SER A 24 16.60 4.09 -0.59
CA SER A 24 15.63 4.72 0.30
C SER A 24 15.22 3.82 1.47
N LEU A 25 15.09 2.50 1.22
CA LEU A 25 14.76 1.53 2.28
C LEU A 25 15.83 1.44 3.36
N LYS A 26 17.12 1.70 3.04
CA LYS A 26 18.21 1.68 4.02
C LYS A 26 18.10 2.77 5.08
N LYS A 27 17.28 3.80 4.83
CA LYS A 27 17.04 4.89 5.79
C LYS A 27 16.12 4.48 6.93
N TYR A 28 15.36 3.40 6.76
CA TYR A 28 14.42 2.87 7.73
C TYR A 28 15.02 1.66 8.46
N LYS A 29 14.66 1.51 9.73
CA LYS A 29 15.10 0.39 10.56
C LYS A 29 13.90 -0.34 11.17
N PRO A 30 13.03 -0.94 10.35
CA PRO A 30 11.86 -1.63 10.87
C PRO A 30 12.27 -2.89 11.66
N THR A 31 11.50 -3.21 12.69
CA THR A 31 11.62 -4.48 13.39
C THR A 31 10.89 -5.57 12.59
N VAL A 32 11.65 -6.42 11.89
CA VAL A 32 11.11 -7.44 10.99
C VAL A 32 11.59 -8.83 11.38
N TYR A 33 10.66 -9.76 11.52
CA TYR A 33 10.95 -11.19 11.68
C TYR A 33 10.51 -11.95 10.43
N VAL A 34 11.39 -12.81 9.90
CA VAL A 34 11.10 -13.75 8.83
C VAL A 34 11.49 -15.15 9.28
N ASP A 35 10.55 -16.10 9.22
CA ASP A 35 10.75 -17.48 9.68
C ASP A 35 11.32 -17.57 11.11
N GLY A 36 10.88 -16.66 12.00
CA GLY A 36 11.30 -16.58 13.40
C GLY A 36 12.63 -15.89 13.64
N GLN A 37 13.31 -15.42 12.60
CA GLN A 37 14.59 -14.72 12.72
C GLN A 37 14.43 -13.22 12.54
N LEU A 38 15.07 -12.44 13.41
CA LEU A 38 15.14 -10.99 13.27
C LEU A 38 16.01 -10.63 12.06
N ILE A 39 15.50 -9.76 11.19
CA ILE A 39 16.18 -9.27 9.99
C ILE A 39 16.90 -7.97 10.34
N GLU A 40 18.21 -7.96 10.28
CA GLU A 40 19.05 -6.78 10.56
C GLU A 40 18.94 -5.71 9.46
N SER A 41 18.91 -6.14 8.20
CA SER A 41 18.78 -5.27 7.02
C SER A 41 17.77 -5.86 6.03
N VAL A 42 16.66 -5.17 5.85
CA VAL A 42 15.60 -5.59 4.91
C VAL A 42 16.15 -5.66 3.48
N VAL A 43 16.99 -4.69 3.10
CA VAL A 43 17.52 -4.57 1.73
C VAL A 43 18.51 -5.68 1.42
N ASP A 44 19.23 -6.17 2.42
CA ASP A 44 20.27 -7.17 2.23
C ASP A 44 19.77 -8.62 2.52
N ALA A 45 18.56 -8.77 3.06
CA ALA A 45 17.99 -10.07 3.40
C ALA A 45 17.62 -10.87 2.13
N PRO A 46 18.28 -12.02 1.86
CA PRO A 46 18.01 -12.82 0.65
C PRO A 46 16.54 -13.26 0.55
N SER A 47 15.91 -13.57 1.68
CA SER A 47 14.50 -13.98 1.76
C SER A 47 13.51 -12.90 1.29
N LEU A 48 13.89 -11.62 1.30
CA LEU A 48 13.06 -10.48 0.90
C LEU A 48 13.40 -9.95 -0.49
N GLN A 49 14.57 -10.30 -1.05
CA GLN A 49 15.03 -9.80 -2.37
C GLN A 49 14.02 -10.01 -3.50
N PRO A 50 13.33 -11.16 -3.66
CA PRO A 50 12.35 -11.32 -4.74
C PRO A 50 11.20 -10.31 -4.67
N GLY A 51 10.77 -9.93 -3.45
CA GLY A 51 9.73 -8.92 -3.25
C GLY A 51 10.22 -7.50 -3.55
N ILE A 52 11.43 -7.16 -3.11
CA ILE A 52 12.09 -5.89 -3.40
C ILE A 52 12.33 -5.75 -4.90
N ASN A 53 12.75 -6.83 -5.58
CA ASN A 53 12.91 -6.85 -7.03
C ASN A 53 11.60 -6.56 -7.76
N ALA A 54 10.50 -7.20 -7.35
CA ALA A 54 9.18 -6.96 -7.95
C ALA A 54 8.70 -5.52 -7.72
N MET A 55 8.96 -4.96 -6.53
CA MET A 55 8.62 -3.58 -6.23
C MET A 55 9.46 -2.59 -7.06
N ALA A 56 10.75 -2.84 -7.21
CA ALA A 56 11.67 -1.98 -7.96
C ALA A 56 11.26 -1.79 -9.42
N VAL A 57 10.67 -2.81 -10.06
CA VAL A 57 10.18 -2.70 -11.45
C VAL A 57 9.16 -1.57 -11.61
N THR A 58 8.33 -1.28 -10.61
CA THR A 58 7.34 -0.18 -10.68
C THR A 58 8.01 1.19 -10.74
N TYR A 59 9.23 1.30 -10.24
CA TYR A 59 10.06 2.49 -10.31
C TYR A 59 10.83 2.55 -11.62
N ASP A 60 11.50 1.44 -12.00
CA ASP A 60 12.29 1.37 -13.23
C ASP A 60 11.45 1.65 -14.48
N PHE A 61 10.22 1.14 -14.55
CA PHE A 61 9.31 1.38 -15.67
C PHE A 61 8.90 2.85 -15.83
N ALA A 62 8.95 3.65 -14.76
CA ALA A 62 8.72 5.09 -14.86
C ALA A 62 9.86 5.84 -15.59
N HIS A 63 11.06 5.23 -15.65
CA HIS A 63 12.23 5.75 -16.33
C HIS A 63 12.52 5.06 -17.68
N ASP A 64 11.79 3.98 -18.00
CA ASP A 64 11.88 3.34 -19.33
C ASP A 64 11.10 4.16 -20.36
N PRO A 65 11.71 4.68 -21.44
CA PRO A 65 11.02 5.48 -22.43
C PRO A 65 9.80 4.82 -23.08
N ALA A 66 9.78 3.48 -23.17
CA ALA A 66 8.65 2.74 -23.72
C ALA A 66 7.49 2.60 -22.72
N MET A 67 7.78 2.60 -21.42
CA MET A 67 6.80 2.41 -20.34
C MET A 67 6.42 3.71 -19.63
N ALA A 68 7.26 4.73 -19.66
CA ALA A 68 7.04 6.00 -18.99
C ALA A 68 5.68 6.66 -19.32
N PRO A 69 5.19 6.68 -20.58
CA PRO A 69 3.87 7.24 -20.89
C PRO A 69 2.72 6.56 -20.15
N LEU A 70 2.89 5.27 -19.84
CA LEU A 70 1.91 4.49 -19.09
C LEU A 70 2.11 4.62 -17.58
N MET A 71 3.37 4.68 -17.12
CA MET A 71 3.73 4.66 -15.71
C MET A 71 3.71 6.03 -15.02
N LEU A 72 3.66 7.10 -15.80
CA LEU A 72 3.61 8.48 -15.32
C LEU A 72 2.22 9.07 -15.50
N ALA A 73 1.87 9.98 -14.61
CA ALA A 73 0.64 10.76 -14.69
C ALA A 73 0.91 12.18 -14.20
N LYS A 74 0.15 13.16 -14.72
CA LYS A 74 0.20 14.53 -14.24
C LYS A 74 -0.95 14.75 -13.28
N GLN A 75 -0.64 14.96 -11.99
CA GLN A 75 -1.64 15.27 -10.98
C GLN A 75 -2.13 16.69 -11.16
N THR A 76 -3.40 16.88 -11.46
CA THR A 76 -3.95 18.21 -11.80
C THR A 76 -3.84 19.17 -10.62
N THR A 77 -4.09 18.71 -9.40
CA THR A 77 -4.06 19.54 -8.20
C THR A 77 -2.70 20.13 -7.86
N SER A 78 -1.61 19.42 -8.18
CA SER A 78 -0.23 19.89 -7.93
C SER A 78 0.50 20.34 -9.20
N GLY A 79 0.00 19.98 -10.38
CA GLY A 79 0.68 20.16 -11.65
C GLY A 79 1.95 19.32 -11.82
N LYS A 80 2.27 18.43 -10.88
CA LYS A 80 3.49 17.62 -10.88
C LYS A 80 3.31 16.32 -11.66
N THR A 81 4.39 15.85 -12.28
CA THR A 81 4.48 14.47 -12.76
C THR A 81 4.72 13.55 -11.56
N VAL A 82 3.89 12.51 -11.45
CA VAL A 82 3.96 11.52 -10.37
C VAL A 82 3.97 10.11 -10.97
N ASN A 83 4.48 9.13 -10.23
CA ASN A 83 4.28 7.74 -10.59
C ASN A 83 2.79 7.43 -10.58
N ARG A 84 2.28 6.76 -11.64
CA ARG A 84 0.85 6.45 -11.75
C ARG A 84 0.31 5.65 -10.56
N MET A 85 1.15 4.88 -9.91
CA MET A 85 0.75 4.15 -8.70
C MET A 85 0.48 5.04 -7.48
N LEU A 86 0.76 6.36 -7.58
CA LEU A 86 0.47 7.37 -6.57
C LEU A 86 -0.45 8.50 -7.08
N HIS A 87 -0.90 8.40 -8.34
CA HIS A 87 -1.84 9.33 -8.93
C HIS A 87 -3.25 9.12 -8.37
N ILE A 88 -4.05 10.16 -8.27
CA ILE A 88 -5.49 10.05 -8.03
C ILE A 88 -6.19 10.11 -9.39
N ASP A 89 -7.00 9.11 -9.71
CA ASP A 89 -7.74 9.07 -10.97
C ASP A 89 -8.71 10.26 -11.06
N GLU A 90 -8.60 11.06 -12.11
CA GLU A 90 -9.41 12.24 -12.38
C GLU A 90 -10.30 12.05 -13.61
N SER A 91 -10.11 10.95 -14.35
CA SER A 91 -10.84 10.63 -15.57
C SER A 91 -11.00 9.13 -15.82
N ALA A 92 -11.91 8.78 -16.73
CA ALA A 92 -12.00 7.40 -17.22
C ALA A 92 -10.70 6.94 -17.93
N GLY A 93 -9.97 7.88 -18.54
CA GLY A 93 -8.66 7.61 -19.14
C GLY A 93 -7.62 7.18 -18.10
N ASP A 94 -7.62 7.79 -16.92
CA ASP A 94 -6.71 7.40 -15.83
C ASP A 94 -7.00 5.99 -15.34
N LEU A 95 -8.28 5.63 -15.20
CA LEU A 95 -8.69 4.27 -14.83
C LEU A 95 -8.22 3.23 -15.85
N LEU A 96 -8.35 3.51 -17.14
CA LEU A 96 -7.89 2.60 -18.21
C LEU A 96 -6.36 2.50 -18.22
N ASN A 97 -5.66 3.61 -18.11
CA ASN A 97 -4.19 3.63 -18.02
C ASN A 97 -3.67 2.91 -16.78
N LYS A 98 -4.33 3.08 -15.64
CA LYS A 98 -3.99 2.32 -14.43
C LYS A 98 -4.15 0.81 -14.64
N LEU A 99 -5.28 0.39 -15.22
CA LEU A 99 -5.54 -1.03 -15.50
C LEU A 99 -4.45 -1.63 -16.38
N GLU A 100 -4.06 -0.92 -17.43
CA GLU A 100 -2.99 -1.33 -18.34
C GLU A 100 -1.62 -1.33 -17.66
N ALA A 101 -1.29 -0.31 -16.85
CA ALA A 101 -0.06 -0.25 -16.07
C ALA A 101 0.06 -1.45 -15.11
N VAL A 102 -1.01 -1.77 -14.38
CA VAL A 102 -1.06 -2.95 -13.49
C VAL A 102 -0.87 -4.24 -14.30
N ARG A 103 -1.50 -4.34 -15.47
CA ARG A 103 -1.36 -5.50 -16.36
C ARG A 103 0.10 -5.72 -16.79
N VAL A 104 0.76 -4.66 -17.26
CA VAL A 104 2.15 -4.72 -17.76
C VAL A 104 3.11 -5.05 -16.61
N LEU A 105 2.97 -4.41 -15.46
CA LEU A 105 3.76 -4.70 -14.26
C LEU A 105 3.59 -6.17 -13.81
N CYS A 106 2.36 -6.70 -13.84
CA CYS A 106 2.11 -8.09 -13.49
C CYS A 106 2.65 -9.07 -14.54
N GLN A 107 2.74 -8.67 -15.81
CA GLN A 107 3.40 -9.49 -16.85
C GLN A 107 4.89 -9.66 -16.56
N GLU A 108 5.56 -8.62 -16.08
CA GLU A 108 6.99 -8.67 -15.74
C GLU A 108 7.22 -9.41 -14.42
N THR A 109 6.45 -9.09 -13.37
CA THR A 109 6.77 -9.49 -11.99
C THR A 109 5.85 -10.56 -11.39
N GLY A 110 4.75 -10.90 -12.07
CA GLY A 110 3.69 -11.75 -11.51
C GLY A 110 2.84 -11.06 -10.43
N CYS A 111 3.27 -9.92 -9.91
CA CYS A 111 2.56 -9.16 -8.88
C CYS A 111 3.02 -7.71 -8.82
N ALA A 112 2.14 -6.79 -9.19
CA ALA A 112 2.39 -5.34 -9.10
C ALA A 112 1.91 -4.79 -7.75
N GLN A 113 2.68 -4.99 -6.69
CA GLN A 113 2.26 -4.70 -5.31
C GLN A 113 1.91 -3.22 -5.05
N ARG A 114 2.58 -2.28 -5.74
CA ARG A 114 2.45 -0.84 -5.49
C ARG A 114 1.07 -0.28 -5.86
N TYR A 115 0.29 -0.95 -6.71
CA TYR A 115 -1.07 -0.50 -7.06
C TYR A 115 -2.04 -0.48 -5.87
N LEU A 116 -1.75 -1.24 -4.81
CA LEU A 116 -2.54 -1.21 -3.59
C LEU A 116 -2.55 0.19 -2.95
N ALA A 117 -1.42 0.91 -3.03
CA ALA A 117 -1.33 2.29 -2.58
C ALA A 117 -2.27 3.21 -3.36
N HIS A 118 -2.30 3.09 -4.70
CA HIS A 118 -3.22 3.82 -5.55
C HIS A 118 -4.68 3.64 -5.11
N ASP A 119 -5.08 2.38 -4.92
CA ASP A 119 -6.45 2.04 -4.53
C ASP A 119 -6.83 2.65 -3.17
N ALA A 120 -5.89 2.63 -2.21
CA ALA A 120 -6.11 3.17 -0.88
C ALA A 120 -6.15 4.70 -0.87
N LEU A 121 -5.24 5.36 -1.60
CA LEU A 121 -5.19 6.82 -1.66
C LEU A 121 -6.48 7.40 -2.24
N GLY A 122 -6.99 6.83 -3.35
CA GLY A 122 -8.27 7.23 -3.93
C GLY A 122 -9.46 6.96 -3.01
N GLY A 123 -9.48 5.79 -2.37
CA GLY A 123 -10.56 5.40 -1.45
C GLY A 123 -10.63 6.27 -0.19
N ILE A 124 -9.47 6.61 0.39
CA ILE A 124 -9.42 7.48 1.58
C ILE A 124 -9.80 8.91 1.21
N LEU A 125 -9.32 9.45 0.08
CA LEU A 125 -9.68 10.80 -0.36
C LEU A 125 -11.21 10.96 -0.49
N GLN A 126 -11.89 10.01 -1.10
CA GLN A 126 -13.35 10.01 -1.21
C GLN A 126 -14.04 9.96 0.17
N ALA A 127 -13.51 9.17 1.10
CA ALA A 127 -14.09 9.06 2.44
C ALA A 127 -13.91 10.36 3.24
N VAL A 128 -12.72 10.97 3.23
CA VAL A 128 -12.46 12.22 3.97
C VAL A 128 -13.24 13.40 3.38
N SER A 129 -13.44 13.45 2.06
CA SER A 129 -14.32 14.43 1.41
C SER A 129 -15.76 14.31 1.91
N LYS A 130 -16.28 13.09 2.03
CA LYS A 130 -17.61 12.84 2.56
C LYS A 130 -17.74 13.23 4.04
N ILE A 131 -16.69 13.07 4.84
CA ILE A 131 -16.66 13.55 6.23
C ILE A 131 -16.76 15.07 6.27
N ASP A 132 -15.99 15.76 5.44
CA ASP A 132 -16.00 17.23 5.36
C ASP A 132 -17.39 17.75 4.94
N ASP A 133 -18.01 17.13 3.92
CA ASP A 133 -19.38 17.46 3.48
C ASP A 133 -20.38 17.32 4.63
N ALA A 134 -20.30 16.23 5.39
CA ALA A 134 -21.21 15.97 6.50
C ALA A 134 -20.98 16.91 7.70
N LYS A 135 -19.74 17.35 7.92
CA LYS A 135 -19.37 18.24 9.03
C LYS A 135 -19.37 19.73 8.64
N GLY A 136 -19.56 20.08 7.36
CA GLY A 136 -19.42 21.45 6.85
C GLY A 136 -17.99 21.98 7.01
N SER A 137 -16.98 21.15 6.81
CA SER A 137 -15.56 21.38 7.03
C SER A 137 -14.77 21.14 5.74
N THR A 138 -13.49 21.48 5.76
CA THR A 138 -12.50 21.11 4.72
C THR A 138 -11.24 20.51 5.35
N GLU A 139 -11.26 20.26 6.65
CA GLU A 139 -10.07 19.90 7.44
C GLU A 139 -9.54 18.51 7.07
N TYR A 140 -10.44 17.53 6.92
CA TYR A 140 -10.06 16.15 6.64
C TYR A 140 -9.44 16.01 5.26
N THR A 141 -10.07 16.62 4.25
CA THR A 141 -9.57 16.64 2.87
C THR A 141 -8.25 17.39 2.76
N ALA A 142 -8.11 18.55 3.44
CA ALA A 142 -6.87 19.33 3.44
C ALA A 142 -5.71 18.52 4.06
N LYS A 143 -5.96 17.88 5.20
CA LYS A 143 -4.98 17.04 5.90
C LYS A 143 -4.53 15.86 5.02
N PHE A 144 -5.49 15.14 4.43
CA PHE A 144 -5.16 14.00 3.57
C PHE A 144 -4.45 14.44 2.28
N SER A 145 -4.82 15.59 1.69
CA SER A 145 -4.16 16.14 0.51
C SER A 145 -2.70 16.52 0.78
N ALA A 146 -2.40 17.07 1.97
CA ALA A 146 -1.02 17.33 2.39
C ALA A 146 -0.21 16.03 2.53
N TYR A 147 -0.81 14.98 3.09
CA TYR A 147 -0.19 13.66 3.16
C TYR A 147 0.02 13.05 1.77
N LEU A 148 -0.97 13.12 0.89
CA LEU A 148 -0.86 12.65 -0.50
C LEU A 148 0.29 13.34 -1.23
N GLN A 149 0.40 14.67 -1.09
CA GLN A 149 1.51 15.42 -1.67
C GLN A 149 2.87 14.96 -1.12
N HIS A 150 2.98 14.73 0.19
CA HIS A 150 4.18 14.18 0.81
C HIS A 150 4.57 12.81 0.21
N VAL A 151 3.59 11.92 0.01
CA VAL A 151 3.80 10.59 -0.59
C VAL A 151 4.25 10.72 -2.05
N GLN A 152 3.64 11.61 -2.81
CA GLN A 152 3.97 11.86 -4.21
C GLN A 152 5.35 12.52 -4.37
N ASP A 153 5.67 13.54 -3.56
CA ASP A 153 6.95 14.27 -3.60
C ASP A 153 8.15 13.38 -3.25
N LYS A 154 7.93 12.38 -2.42
CA LYS A 154 8.97 11.41 -2.01
C LYS A 154 8.88 10.08 -2.75
N ASP A 155 7.93 9.94 -3.66
CA ASP A 155 7.66 8.72 -4.43
C ASP A 155 7.61 7.45 -3.55
N LEU A 156 6.91 7.52 -2.42
CA LEU A 156 6.90 6.48 -1.40
C LEU A 156 6.15 5.22 -1.87
N THR A 157 6.56 4.08 -1.32
CA THR A 157 5.77 2.83 -1.35
C THR A 157 5.03 2.67 -0.04
N LEU A 158 3.72 2.39 -0.11
CA LEU A 158 2.84 2.24 1.03
C LEU A 158 2.40 0.79 1.20
N GLY A 159 2.40 0.33 2.44
CA GLY A 159 1.80 -0.94 2.85
C GLY A 159 0.35 -0.70 3.29
N ILE A 160 -0.60 -1.46 2.73
CA ILE A 160 -2.01 -1.29 3.04
C ILE A 160 -2.41 -2.22 4.18
N ALA A 161 -2.48 -1.65 5.38
CA ALA A 161 -2.79 -2.34 6.62
C ALA A 161 -4.29 -2.24 6.93
N MET A 162 -5.12 -2.94 6.14
CA MET A 162 -6.57 -2.91 6.26
C MET A 162 -7.11 -4.10 7.04
N THR A 163 -6.78 -5.33 6.64
CA THR A 163 -7.34 -6.53 7.24
C THR A 163 -6.82 -6.75 8.66
N ASP A 164 -7.72 -6.88 9.64
CA ASP A 164 -7.39 -7.18 11.03
C ASP A 164 -7.20 -8.69 11.26
N ALA A 165 -6.56 -9.08 12.38
CA ALA A 165 -6.41 -10.49 12.77
C ALA A 165 -7.76 -11.16 13.05
N LYS A 166 -8.79 -10.39 13.41
CA LYS A 166 -10.23 -10.71 13.52
C LYS A 166 -10.67 -11.57 14.72
N GLY A 167 -9.80 -12.27 15.40
CA GLY A 167 -10.15 -13.07 16.58
C GLY A 167 -11.40 -13.95 16.38
N ASP A 168 -12.36 -13.86 17.27
CA ASP A 168 -13.67 -14.52 17.17
C ASP A 168 -14.57 -13.79 16.16
N ARG A 169 -14.81 -14.40 15.00
CA ARG A 169 -15.57 -13.80 13.90
C ARG A 169 -17.07 -13.64 14.19
N SER A 170 -17.61 -14.30 15.22
CA SER A 170 -18.99 -14.12 15.66
C SER A 170 -19.20 -12.84 16.44
N LYS A 171 -18.11 -12.20 16.90
CA LYS A 171 -18.11 -11.02 17.75
C LYS A 171 -17.72 -9.76 16.98
N ARG A 172 -18.21 -8.62 17.46
CA ARG A 172 -17.79 -7.29 17.02
C ARG A 172 -16.41 -6.94 17.60
N PRO A 173 -15.70 -5.92 17.05
CA PRO A 173 -14.40 -5.49 17.58
C PRO A 173 -14.43 -5.19 19.07
N ASN A 174 -15.40 -4.42 19.56
CA ASN A 174 -15.57 -4.08 20.97
C ASN A 174 -15.92 -5.27 21.89
N GLN A 175 -16.35 -6.39 21.32
CA GLN A 175 -16.75 -7.60 22.03
C GLN A 175 -15.65 -8.67 22.07
N GLN A 176 -14.51 -8.40 21.45
CA GLN A 176 -13.39 -9.35 21.47
C GLN A 176 -12.81 -9.47 22.88
N LEU A 177 -12.45 -10.69 23.26
CA LEU A 177 -11.76 -10.94 24.54
C LEU A 177 -10.39 -10.23 24.59
N ASN A 178 -9.68 -10.26 23.45
CA ASN A 178 -8.49 -9.47 23.22
C ASN A 178 -8.79 -8.44 22.12
N GLN A 179 -8.81 -7.17 22.48
CA GLN A 179 -9.09 -6.09 21.55
C GLN A 179 -7.97 -5.87 20.52
N ASP A 180 -6.72 -6.27 20.83
CA ASP A 180 -5.56 -6.14 19.95
C ASP A 180 -5.63 -7.03 18.68
N VAL A 181 -6.66 -7.85 18.52
CA VAL A 181 -6.94 -8.54 17.25
C VAL A 181 -7.51 -7.59 16.19
N TYR A 182 -7.90 -6.37 16.59
CA TYR A 182 -8.21 -5.22 15.75
C TYR A 182 -7.32 -4.05 16.12
N VAL A 183 -6.96 -3.21 15.15
CA VAL A 183 -6.33 -1.93 15.48
C VAL A 183 -7.38 -0.99 16.05
N HIS A 184 -7.05 -0.37 17.17
CA HIS A 184 -7.93 0.53 17.91
C HIS A 184 -7.17 1.68 18.56
N LEU A 185 -7.93 2.70 18.91
CA LEU A 185 -7.47 3.86 19.65
C LEU A 185 -7.27 3.49 21.14
N VAL A 186 -6.06 3.75 21.65
CA VAL A 186 -5.71 3.57 23.09
C VAL A 186 -5.77 4.90 23.82
N GLU A 187 -5.28 5.97 23.18
CA GLU A 187 -5.20 7.30 23.76
C GLU A 187 -5.39 8.37 22.68
N ARG A 188 -5.99 9.49 23.08
CA ARG A 188 -6.08 10.71 22.29
C ARG A 188 -5.58 11.88 23.13
N ASN A 189 -4.64 12.66 22.59
CA ASN A 189 -4.10 13.83 23.29
C ASN A 189 -3.91 15.02 22.31
N ALA A 190 -3.42 16.16 22.80
CA ALA A 190 -3.27 17.37 22.00
C ALA A 190 -2.29 17.21 20.80
N LYS A 191 -1.40 16.21 20.81
CA LYS A 191 -0.38 16.02 19.78
C LYS A 191 -0.76 14.97 18.74
N GLY A 192 -1.69 14.08 19.05
CA GLY A 192 -2.07 12.97 18.19
C GLY A 192 -2.85 11.88 18.91
N ILE A 193 -2.78 10.69 18.34
CA ILE A 193 -3.41 9.48 18.90
C ILE A 193 -2.35 8.41 19.19
N VAL A 194 -2.68 7.48 20.06
CA VAL A 194 -1.92 6.24 20.27
C VAL A 194 -2.79 5.08 19.86
N ILE A 195 -2.26 4.19 19.02
CA ILE A 195 -2.95 3.01 18.53
C ILE A 195 -2.27 1.72 18.98
N SER A 196 -3.07 0.69 19.24
CA SER A 196 -2.60 -0.70 19.40
C SER A 196 -3.43 -1.65 18.56
N GLY A 197 -2.91 -2.85 18.33
CA GLY A 197 -3.61 -3.91 17.64
C GLY A 197 -2.83 -4.52 16.49
N THR A 198 -3.49 -5.40 15.74
CA THR A 198 -2.81 -6.25 14.75
C THR A 198 -3.50 -6.20 13.39
N LYS A 199 -2.73 -5.91 12.35
CA LYS A 199 -3.14 -6.06 10.95
C LYS A 199 -2.51 -7.29 10.32
N ALA A 200 -3.32 -8.10 9.67
CA ALA A 200 -2.89 -9.33 9.03
C ALA A 200 -2.86 -9.20 7.51
N ILE A 201 -1.99 -10.01 6.85
CA ILE A 201 -1.89 -10.11 5.39
C ILE A 201 -1.54 -8.77 4.73
N VAL A 202 -0.65 -7.99 5.37
CA VAL A 202 -0.14 -6.74 4.78
C VAL A 202 0.89 -7.07 3.70
N THR A 203 0.54 -6.79 2.47
CA THR A 203 1.37 -7.06 1.30
C THR A 203 2.60 -6.16 1.30
N GLY A 204 3.78 -6.75 1.11
CA GLY A 204 5.05 -6.02 1.04
C GLY A 204 5.51 -5.42 2.37
N ALA A 205 4.88 -5.76 3.50
CA ALA A 205 5.11 -5.12 4.79
C ALA A 205 6.58 -4.84 5.15
N PRO A 206 7.55 -5.74 4.89
CA PRO A 206 8.94 -5.48 5.26
C PRO A 206 9.65 -4.41 4.43
N TYR A 207 9.20 -4.13 3.21
CA TYR A 207 9.91 -3.27 2.25
C TYR A 207 9.03 -2.13 1.70
N VAL A 208 8.22 -1.54 2.57
CA VAL A 208 7.47 -0.29 2.35
C VAL A 208 8.07 0.84 3.19
N HIS A 209 7.71 2.08 2.91
CA HIS A 209 8.15 3.23 3.68
C HIS A 209 7.18 3.55 4.81
N GLU A 210 5.89 3.44 4.55
CA GLU A 210 4.83 3.74 5.51
C GLU A 210 3.66 2.76 5.36
N PHE A 211 2.90 2.59 6.43
CA PHE A 211 1.63 1.89 6.42
C PHE A 211 0.46 2.87 6.35
N LEU A 212 -0.51 2.60 5.47
CA LEU A 212 -1.86 3.15 5.60
C LEU A 212 -2.69 2.15 6.40
N VAL A 213 -2.92 2.50 7.66
CA VAL A 213 -3.79 1.74 8.57
C VAL A 213 -5.23 2.16 8.30
N MET A 214 -6.11 1.20 8.04
CA MET A 214 -7.51 1.46 7.67
C MET A 214 -8.46 0.50 8.39
N PRO A 215 -9.71 0.90 8.66
CA PRO A 215 -10.70 -0.03 9.20
C PRO A 215 -11.02 -1.12 8.16
N SER A 216 -11.26 -2.34 8.62
CA SER A 216 -11.56 -3.48 7.73
C SER A 216 -13.05 -3.73 7.53
N ARG A 217 -13.90 -2.96 8.16
CA ARG A 217 -15.36 -3.13 8.15
C ARG A 217 -16.10 -1.86 8.56
N ASN A 218 -17.41 -1.86 8.33
CA ASN A 218 -18.28 -0.85 8.90
C ASN A 218 -18.36 -1.01 10.42
N MET A 219 -17.94 0.03 11.16
CA MET A 219 -18.03 0.13 12.61
C MET A 219 -19.43 0.61 13.03
N ARG A 220 -19.73 0.49 14.32
CA ARG A 220 -20.92 1.03 14.98
C ARG A 220 -20.47 1.98 16.08
N GLU A 221 -21.41 2.68 16.70
CA GLU A 221 -21.11 3.60 17.80
C GLU A 221 -20.28 2.93 18.91
N ASP A 222 -20.66 1.72 19.32
CA ASP A 222 -19.91 0.93 20.32
C ASP A 222 -18.50 0.50 19.85
N ASP A 223 -18.20 0.57 18.55
CA ASP A 223 -16.90 0.27 17.98
C ASP A 223 -16.13 1.54 17.60
N ALA A 224 -16.49 2.72 18.10
CA ALA A 224 -15.90 3.99 17.66
C ALA A 224 -14.37 4.02 17.77
N ASP A 225 -13.80 3.43 18.83
CA ASP A 225 -12.36 3.36 19.02
C ASP A 225 -11.63 2.48 17.97
N PHE A 226 -12.36 1.66 17.22
CA PHE A 226 -11.84 0.84 16.12
C PHE A 226 -11.97 1.51 14.76
N ALA A 227 -12.62 2.68 14.69
CA ALA A 227 -12.74 3.50 13.50
C ALA A 227 -11.48 4.37 13.33
N VAL A 228 -10.37 3.74 12.98
CA VAL A 228 -9.05 4.39 12.83
C VAL A 228 -8.58 4.30 11.39
N CYS A 229 -8.23 5.47 10.81
CA CYS A 229 -7.50 5.55 9.54
C CYS A 229 -6.33 6.52 9.70
N CYS A 230 -5.11 6.05 9.50
CA CYS A 230 -3.91 6.86 9.71
C CYS A 230 -2.71 6.35 8.89
N ALA A 231 -1.66 7.16 8.80
CA ALA A 231 -0.38 6.80 8.22
C ALA A 231 0.70 6.61 9.30
N VAL A 232 1.44 5.51 9.23
CA VAL A 232 2.46 5.14 10.21
C VAL A 232 3.76 4.79 9.48
N PRO A 233 4.92 5.41 9.80
CA PRO A 233 6.22 4.97 9.27
C PRO A 233 6.50 3.50 9.61
N VAL A 234 7.16 2.79 8.69
CA VAL A 234 7.44 1.35 8.85
C VAL A 234 8.30 1.04 10.07
N ASP A 235 9.13 1.99 10.49
CA ASP A 235 10.05 1.91 11.63
C ASP A 235 9.61 2.74 12.85
N ALA A 236 8.32 3.13 12.90
CA ALA A 236 7.80 3.84 14.06
C ALA A 236 7.97 2.99 15.33
N PRO A 237 8.35 3.62 16.46
CA PRO A 237 8.45 2.91 17.74
C PRO A 237 7.15 2.16 18.08
N GLY A 238 7.26 0.87 18.42
CA GLY A 238 6.12 0.01 18.72
C GLY A 238 5.60 -0.78 17.51
N VAL A 239 6.13 -0.56 16.29
CA VAL A 239 5.77 -1.36 15.12
C VAL A 239 6.66 -2.60 15.04
N THR A 240 6.05 -3.77 14.92
CA THR A 240 6.73 -5.05 14.67
C THR A 240 6.07 -5.77 13.49
N ILE A 241 6.89 -6.28 12.58
CA ILE A 241 6.44 -6.98 11.38
C ILE A 241 6.88 -8.45 11.48
N VAL A 242 5.92 -9.37 11.40
CA VAL A 242 6.18 -10.80 11.28
C VAL A 242 5.78 -11.23 9.88
N SER A 243 6.74 -11.63 9.07
CA SER A 243 6.56 -11.83 7.65
C SER A 243 7.06 -13.20 7.19
N ARG A 244 6.52 -13.66 6.09
CA ARG A 244 7.08 -14.79 5.34
C ARG A 244 8.11 -14.30 4.31
N ALA A 245 8.96 -15.20 3.84
CA ALA A 245 9.84 -14.93 2.70
C ALA A 245 9.05 -14.45 1.46
N ALA A 246 9.65 -13.57 0.68
CA ALA A 246 9.02 -12.96 -0.49
C ALA A 246 9.00 -13.88 -1.73
N GLY A 247 9.78 -14.95 -1.72
CA GLY A 247 9.92 -15.90 -2.82
C GLY A 247 10.75 -17.09 -2.38
N ARG A 248 11.40 -17.75 -3.34
CA ARG A 248 12.24 -18.93 -3.09
C ARG A 248 13.68 -18.71 -3.57
N PRO A 249 14.42 -17.76 -3.00
CA PRO A 249 15.74 -17.36 -3.52
C PRO A 249 16.79 -18.47 -3.40
N GLY A 250 16.65 -19.36 -2.41
CA GLY A 250 17.58 -20.46 -2.14
C GLY A 250 17.24 -21.79 -2.82
N GLU A 251 16.13 -21.85 -3.61
CA GLU A 251 15.70 -23.09 -4.24
C GLU A 251 16.66 -23.46 -5.40
N LYS A 252 17.14 -24.70 -5.40
CA LYS A 252 18.12 -25.17 -6.38
C LYS A 252 17.49 -25.47 -7.73
N PRO A 253 18.12 -25.09 -8.86
CA PRO A 253 17.58 -25.32 -10.22
C PRO A 253 17.24 -26.78 -10.53
N GLU A 254 18.00 -27.69 -10.01
CA GLU A 254 17.86 -29.13 -10.21
C GLU A 254 16.52 -29.73 -9.72
N HIS A 255 15.81 -29.01 -8.87
CA HIS A 255 14.48 -29.41 -8.40
C HIS A 255 13.34 -28.86 -9.25
N GLY A 256 13.63 -28.37 -10.46
CA GLY A 256 12.61 -27.78 -11.34
C GLY A 256 12.00 -26.48 -10.82
N SER A 257 12.71 -25.79 -9.92
CA SER A 257 12.29 -24.52 -9.37
C SER A 257 12.11 -23.47 -10.45
N PRO A 258 10.96 -22.82 -10.53
CA PRO A 258 10.77 -21.75 -11.49
C PRO A 258 11.78 -20.62 -11.23
N LEU A 259 12.60 -20.31 -12.22
CA LEU A 259 13.52 -19.17 -12.17
C LEU A 259 12.81 -17.87 -11.79
N PHE A 260 11.54 -17.77 -12.11
CA PHE A 260 10.68 -16.63 -11.80
C PHE A 260 10.56 -16.37 -10.30
N SER A 261 10.24 -17.38 -9.47
CA SER A 261 10.07 -17.21 -8.01
C SER A 261 11.39 -16.96 -7.26
N ARG A 262 12.54 -17.13 -7.92
CA ARG A 262 13.84 -16.74 -7.42
C ARG A 262 14.13 -15.25 -7.63
N LYS A 263 13.61 -14.69 -8.74
CA LYS A 263 13.81 -13.28 -9.13
C LYS A 263 12.72 -12.38 -8.54
N TYR A 264 11.48 -12.81 -8.63
CA TYR A 264 10.31 -12.04 -8.24
C TYR A 264 9.43 -12.80 -7.24
N GLY A 265 8.79 -12.07 -6.37
CA GLY A 265 7.91 -12.63 -5.36
C GLY A 265 7.15 -11.57 -4.59
N GLN A 266 6.39 -12.03 -3.62
CA GLN A 266 5.59 -11.17 -2.75
C GLN A 266 5.65 -11.68 -1.32
N SER A 267 6.16 -10.85 -0.42
CA SER A 267 6.00 -11.07 1.02
C SER A 267 4.63 -10.60 1.47
N THR A 268 4.09 -11.26 2.47
CA THR A 268 2.97 -10.77 3.26
C THR A 268 3.30 -10.92 4.73
N GLY A 269 2.91 -9.93 5.52
CA GLY A 269 3.23 -9.90 6.95
C GLY A 269 2.01 -9.60 7.81
N VAL A 270 2.14 -9.96 9.08
CA VAL A 270 1.35 -9.45 10.17
C VAL A 270 2.09 -8.22 10.71
N VAL A 271 1.39 -7.11 10.88
CA VAL A 271 1.94 -5.89 11.46
C VAL A 271 1.26 -5.66 12.80
N ILE A 272 2.08 -5.61 13.84
CA ILE A 272 1.67 -5.41 15.23
C ILE A 272 2.00 -3.96 15.60
N PHE A 273 1.01 -3.26 16.12
CA PHE A 273 1.13 -1.92 16.67
C PHE A 273 1.00 -2.04 18.19
N ASP A 274 2.06 -1.71 18.91
CA ASP A 274 2.08 -1.71 20.40
C ASP A 274 2.27 -0.27 20.87
N LYS A 275 1.16 0.40 21.20
CA LYS A 275 1.12 1.80 21.65
C LYS A 275 1.86 2.76 20.73
N VAL A 276 1.62 2.64 19.44
CA VAL A 276 2.24 3.48 18.41
C VAL A 276 1.61 4.88 18.42
N PHE A 277 2.44 5.89 18.60
CA PHE A 277 2.00 7.29 18.52
C PHE A 277 1.88 7.73 17.05
N VAL A 278 0.76 8.38 16.71
CA VAL A 278 0.49 8.93 15.39
C VAL A 278 0.10 10.42 15.54
N PRO A 279 0.87 11.36 14.99
CA PRO A 279 0.56 12.78 15.07
C PRO A 279 -0.68 13.14 14.23
N TRP A 280 -1.38 14.23 14.60
CA TRP A 280 -2.67 14.60 13.99
C TRP A 280 -2.63 14.85 12.49
N ASP A 281 -1.50 15.30 11.94
CA ASP A 281 -1.31 15.51 10.49
C ASP A 281 -1.31 14.19 9.69
N ARG A 282 -1.19 13.05 10.38
CA ARG A 282 -1.22 11.70 9.80
C ARG A 282 -2.46 10.90 10.17
N VAL A 283 -3.46 11.52 10.80
CA VAL A 283 -4.72 10.88 11.22
C VAL A 283 -5.87 11.36 10.33
N PHE A 284 -6.51 10.44 9.61
CA PHE A 284 -7.56 10.71 8.64
C PHE A 284 -8.94 10.30 9.13
N LEU A 285 -9.02 9.38 10.10
CA LEU A 285 -10.22 8.96 10.80
C LEU A 285 -9.84 8.56 12.22
N SER A 286 -10.56 9.04 13.21
CA SER A 286 -10.31 8.70 14.62
C SER A 286 -11.58 8.78 15.43
N GLY A 287 -12.41 7.71 15.34
CA GLY A 287 -13.68 7.62 16.05
C GLY A 287 -14.91 8.04 15.25
N GLU A 288 -14.76 8.55 14.03
CA GLU A 288 -15.87 8.82 13.11
C GLU A 288 -16.39 7.50 12.53
N TRP A 289 -17.02 6.70 13.37
CA TRP A 289 -17.41 5.33 13.07
C TRP A 289 -18.39 5.22 11.89
N GLU A 290 -19.24 6.22 11.67
CA GLU A 290 -20.20 6.29 10.57
C GLU A 290 -19.54 6.20 9.20
N PHE A 291 -18.31 6.73 9.07
CA PHE A 291 -17.56 6.79 7.82
C PHE A 291 -16.53 5.64 7.64
N SER A 292 -16.39 4.77 8.64
CA SER A 292 -15.48 3.62 8.55
C SER A 292 -15.82 2.68 7.40
N GLY A 293 -17.13 2.52 7.14
CA GLY A 293 -17.65 1.76 6.02
C GLY A 293 -17.31 2.38 4.66
N ASP A 294 -17.29 3.70 4.56
CA ASP A 294 -16.93 4.42 3.32
C ASP A 294 -15.45 4.20 2.97
N VAL A 295 -14.54 4.28 3.95
CA VAL A 295 -13.11 3.95 3.73
C VAL A 295 -12.96 2.54 3.16
N THR A 296 -13.62 1.56 3.79
CA THR A 296 -13.54 0.15 3.37
C THR A 296 -14.15 -0.08 1.99
N TYR A 297 -15.33 0.50 1.73
CA TYR A 297 -16.07 0.32 0.48
C TYR A 297 -15.35 0.98 -0.71
N ASN A 298 -14.89 2.22 -0.55
CA ASN A 298 -14.22 2.95 -1.61
C ASN A 298 -12.89 2.28 -1.97
N TYR A 299 -12.08 1.90 -0.97
CA TYR A 299 -10.89 1.09 -1.22
C TYR A 299 -11.21 -0.19 -1.99
N ALA A 300 -12.20 -0.96 -1.54
CA ALA A 300 -12.57 -2.22 -2.19
C ALA A 300 -13.07 -2.02 -3.64
N THR A 301 -13.71 -0.89 -3.94
CA THR A 301 -14.15 -0.55 -5.29
C THR A 301 -12.97 -0.30 -6.22
N HIS A 302 -12.01 0.55 -5.80
CA HIS A 302 -10.76 0.78 -6.55
C HIS A 302 -9.97 -0.52 -6.70
N HIS A 303 -9.85 -1.30 -5.63
CA HIS A 303 -9.09 -2.54 -5.62
C HIS A 303 -9.67 -3.62 -6.56
N ARG A 304 -10.99 -3.74 -6.65
CA ARG A 304 -11.64 -4.65 -7.61
C ARG A 304 -11.27 -4.30 -9.04
N HIS A 305 -11.25 -3.01 -9.38
CA HIS A 305 -10.86 -2.56 -10.72
C HIS A 305 -9.40 -2.94 -11.02
N SER A 306 -8.46 -2.63 -10.14
CA SER A 306 -7.03 -2.95 -10.32
C SER A 306 -6.77 -4.45 -10.40
N CYS A 307 -7.50 -5.25 -9.61
CA CYS A 307 -7.39 -6.70 -9.60
C CYS A 307 -7.78 -7.36 -10.93
N ILE A 308 -8.61 -6.73 -11.78
CA ILE A 308 -8.95 -7.27 -13.11
C ILE A 308 -7.67 -7.38 -13.94
N GLY A 309 -6.87 -6.31 -14.04
CA GLY A 309 -5.60 -6.31 -14.76
C GLY A 309 -4.60 -7.32 -14.21
N ALA A 310 -4.45 -7.35 -12.88
CA ALA A 310 -3.51 -8.25 -12.22
C ALA A 310 -3.85 -9.73 -12.43
N ARG A 311 -5.12 -10.11 -12.33
CA ARG A 311 -5.56 -11.52 -12.41
C ARG A 311 -5.62 -12.02 -13.85
N ALA A 312 -5.96 -11.19 -14.81
CA ALA A 312 -5.95 -11.57 -16.24
C ALA A 312 -4.56 -12.05 -16.69
N VAL A 313 -3.50 -11.44 -16.16
CA VAL A 313 -2.12 -11.84 -16.44
C VAL A 313 -1.74 -13.14 -15.70
N GLY A 314 -2.12 -13.29 -14.44
CA GLY A 314 -1.84 -14.50 -13.67
C GLY A 314 -2.38 -15.77 -14.34
N ALA A 315 -3.58 -15.71 -14.93
CA ALA A 315 -4.14 -16.81 -15.71
C ALA A 315 -3.30 -17.13 -16.97
N ARG A 316 -2.76 -16.12 -17.65
CA ARG A 316 -1.94 -16.28 -18.86
C ARG A 316 -0.54 -16.82 -18.56
N LEU A 317 0.10 -16.38 -17.48
CA LEU A 317 1.39 -16.91 -17.02
C LEU A 317 1.28 -18.38 -16.63
N ASN A 318 0.22 -18.80 -15.95
CA ASN A 318 -0.02 -20.20 -15.61
C ASN A 318 -0.22 -21.08 -16.84
N LEU A 319 -0.88 -20.57 -17.90
CA LEU A 319 -1.07 -21.31 -19.16
C LEU A 319 0.25 -21.46 -19.93
N THR A 320 1.14 -20.49 -19.91
CA THR A 320 2.43 -20.55 -20.60
C THR A 320 3.48 -21.36 -19.85
N THR A 321 3.41 -21.43 -18.52
CA THR A 321 4.31 -22.27 -17.72
C THR A 321 3.89 -23.74 -17.69
N CYS A 322 2.60 -24.05 -17.89
CA CYS A 322 2.13 -25.44 -18.04
C CYS A 322 2.33 -26.02 -19.45
N ALA A 323 2.65 -25.18 -20.44
CA ALA A 323 2.87 -25.58 -21.83
C ALA A 323 4.33 -25.80 -22.22
N ARG A 324 5.25 -25.74 -21.25
CA ARG A 324 6.68 -26.08 -21.36
C ARG A 324 7.04 -27.13 -20.31
#